data_37bad67c4420feb4961da2dff21744cf
#
_entry.id   37bad67c4420feb4961da2dff21744cf
#
_cell.length_a   1.000
_cell.length_b   1.000
_cell.length_c   1.000
_cell.angle_alpha   90.00
_cell.angle_beta   90.00
_cell.angle_gamma   90.00
#
_symmetry.space_group_name_H-M   'P 1'
#
loop_
_entity.id
_entity.type
_entity.pdbx_description
1 polymer ?
#
loop_
_entity_poly.entity_id
_entity_poly.type
_entity_poly.pdbx_seq_one_letter_code
_entity_poly.pdbx_strand_id
1 'polypeptide(L)'
;MSATLGALLKVLEPSWTVRIYERLDAVAQESSNPWNNAGTGHAALCELNYTPEKADGSIDITKAVKINEQFEVSREFWHHLLTTGALPQPASFISRTPHMTFVRGAENVDYLRRRFETLRQHPLFSELEFSDDPAVIAGWAPLLVAERDGDEPVAATRATSGTDVDFGALTQQLVDYLVAQGTQLYLEHEVKNLKKTKDGRWRLTVKDRSWNAPKRRSTVEARFVFVGAGGGALPLLQAAGIPEAKGYGGFPISGEFLRTDSPELVAQHQAKVYGKADVGSPPMSVPHLDTRVVEGKTYLMFGPYAGFSPKYLKKGKYLGLFTSLRLHNLGSMVGAGLKNLDLTQYLVGQLLASPETKFTALQGFMPTAHPKDWETITAGQRVQVIKKDKDGKGVLEFGTEVIAAGDGSIAGLLGASPGASTAVPAMIDLLERCFPARFTKWRPELATMIPSLGQAPWEAEELEGLDQLTGDADLDVSTRA
;
A
#
# COMPACT_ATOMS: atom_id res chain seq x y z
N MET A 1 7.89 3.14 4.19
CA MET A 1 7.73 4.07 5.34
C MET A 1 9.04 4.30 6.09
N SER A 2 9.61 3.32 6.85
CA SER A 2 10.84 3.55 7.63
C SER A 2 12.03 3.98 6.75
N ALA A 3 12.21 3.34 5.61
CA ALA A 3 13.26 3.71 4.65
C ALA A 3 13.02 5.11 4.06
N THR A 4 11.78 5.43 3.70
CA THR A 4 11.38 6.77 3.22
C THR A 4 11.64 7.84 4.28
N LEU A 5 11.22 7.62 5.53
CA LEU A 5 11.53 8.54 6.63
C LEU A 5 13.03 8.72 6.83
N GLY A 6 13.77 7.60 6.78
CA GLY A 6 15.24 7.63 6.88
C GLY A 6 15.87 8.46 5.77
N ALA A 7 15.42 8.29 4.52
CA ALA A 7 15.91 9.04 3.37
C ALA A 7 15.63 10.55 3.51
N LEU A 8 14.38 10.93 3.85
CA LEU A 8 14.02 12.31 4.15
C LEU A 8 14.93 12.91 5.25
N LEU A 9 15.10 12.20 6.37
CA LEU A 9 15.94 12.67 7.46
C LEU A 9 17.43 12.78 7.08
N LYS A 10 17.93 11.91 6.21
CA LYS A 10 19.33 11.98 5.76
C LYS A 10 19.59 13.15 4.82
N VAL A 11 18.60 13.56 4.03
CA VAL A 11 18.71 14.80 3.25
C VAL A 11 18.60 16.03 4.17
N LEU A 12 17.58 16.07 5.05
CA LEU A 12 17.29 17.21 5.90
C LEU A 12 18.30 17.42 7.04
N GLU A 13 18.85 16.35 7.59
CA GLU A 13 19.76 16.36 8.74
C GLU A 13 20.87 15.31 8.54
N PRO A 14 21.82 15.53 7.61
CA PRO A 14 22.87 14.55 7.27
C PRO A 14 23.72 14.10 8.46
N SER A 15 23.87 14.99 9.46
CA SER A 15 24.65 14.73 10.67
C SER A 15 23.98 13.80 11.68
N TRP A 16 22.68 13.51 11.51
CA TRP A 16 21.98 12.66 12.47
C TRP A 16 22.42 11.20 12.35
N THR A 17 22.65 10.59 13.50
CA THR A 17 22.89 9.15 13.58
C THR A 17 21.55 8.40 13.50
N VAL A 18 21.39 7.63 12.45
CA VAL A 18 20.21 6.80 12.21
C VAL A 18 20.56 5.32 12.41
N ARG A 19 19.69 4.56 13.07
CA ARG A 19 19.79 3.11 13.24
C ARG A 19 18.49 2.45 12.85
N ILE A 20 18.59 1.38 12.05
CA ILE A 20 17.47 0.56 11.63
C ILE A 20 17.63 -0.83 12.25
N TYR A 21 16.56 -1.30 12.91
CA TYR A 21 16.49 -2.65 13.48
C TYR A 21 15.43 -3.43 12.74
N GLU A 22 15.84 -4.47 12.01
CA GLU A 22 14.96 -5.41 11.33
C GLU A 22 15.04 -6.78 12.02
N ARG A 23 13.89 -7.35 12.36
CA ARG A 23 13.80 -8.64 13.06
C ARG A 23 14.11 -9.84 12.17
N LEU A 24 14.02 -9.68 10.86
CA LEU A 24 14.26 -10.72 9.86
C LEU A 24 15.69 -10.61 9.30
N ASP A 25 16.05 -11.56 8.51
CA ASP A 25 17.37 -11.71 7.87
C ASP A 25 17.60 -10.77 6.69
N ALA A 26 16.52 -10.13 6.21
CA ALA A 26 16.57 -9.13 5.15
C ALA A 26 15.48 -8.08 5.33
N VAL A 27 15.63 -6.92 4.69
CA VAL A 27 14.60 -5.89 4.62
C VAL A 27 13.46 -6.29 3.68
N ALA A 28 12.35 -5.58 3.74
CA ALA A 28 11.19 -5.74 2.84
C ALA A 28 10.54 -7.14 2.82
N GLN A 29 10.70 -7.94 3.85
CA GLN A 29 10.19 -9.33 3.90
C GLN A 29 8.73 -9.48 4.33
N GLU A 30 8.09 -8.42 4.79
CA GLU A 30 6.68 -8.39 5.21
C GLU A 30 5.84 -7.55 4.23
N SER A 31 5.25 -6.43 4.63
CA SER A 31 4.30 -5.67 3.80
C SER A 31 4.87 -5.19 2.46
N SER A 32 6.17 -4.85 2.39
CA SER A 32 6.82 -4.38 1.17
C SER A 32 7.27 -5.50 0.23
N ASN A 33 7.28 -6.77 0.67
CA ASN A 33 7.64 -7.87 -0.22
C ASN A 33 6.71 -7.88 -1.45
N PRO A 34 7.23 -8.02 -2.68
CA PRO A 34 6.44 -7.87 -3.92
C PRO A 34 5.25 -8.82 -4.01
N TRP A 35 5.33 -9.99 -3.37
CA TRP A 35 4.26 -10.99 -3.34
C TRP A 35 3.27 -10.81 -2.19
N ASN A 36 3.48 -9.82 -1.33
CA ASN A 36 2.62 -9.53 -0.21
C ASN A 36 1.65 -8.36 -0.46
N ASN A 37 1.72 -7.75 -1.65
CA ASN A 37 0.87 -6.64 -2.08
C ASN A 37 0.67 -6.68 -3.60
N ALA A 38 -0.25 -5.87 -4.11
CA ALA A 38 -0.57 -5.79 -5.53
C ALA A 38 0.41 -4.90 -6.33
N GLY A 39 1.30 -4.17 -5.68
CA GLY A 39 2.24 -3.26 -6.33
C GLY A 39 1.61 -2.11 -7.11
N THR A 40 0.40 -1.75 -6.79
CA THR A 40 -0.28 -0.66 -7.50
C THR A 40 0.28 0.68 -7.04
N GLY A 41 0.75 1.49 -7.98
CA GLY A 41 0.98 2.91 -7.77
C GLY A 41 -0.36 3.62 -7.67
N HIS A 42 -0.90 3.72 -6.43
CA HIS A 42 -2.27 4.18 -6.22
C HIS A 42 -2.45 5.66 -6.57
N ALA A 43 -2.79 5.95 -7.83
CA ALA A 43 -3.15 7.26 -8.34
C ALA A 43 -4.67 7.44 -8.54
N ALA A 44 -5.49 6.58 -7.93
CA ALA A 44 -6.96 6.59 -8.02
C ALA A 44 -7.52 6.47 -9.46
N LEU A 45 -6.73 5.92 -10.38
CA LEU A 45 -7.11 5.80 -11.78
C LEU A 45 -8.10 4.65 -12.00
N CYS A 46 -7.96 3.56 -11.27
CA CYS A 46 -8.74 2.33 -11.44
C CYS A 46 -9.64 1.96 -10.25
N GLU A 47 -9.46 2.53 -9.08
CA GLU A 47 -10.18 2.12 -7.88
C GLU A 47 -11.53 2.85 -7.72
N LEU A 48 -12.63 2.11 -7.83
CA LEU A 48 -14.00 2.65 -7.74
C LEU A 48 -14.38 3.15 -6.33
N ASN A 49 -13.78 2.60 -5.28
CA ASN A 49 -14.06 2.96 -3.90
C ASN A 49 -13.56 4.36 -3.48
N TYR A 50 -12.85 5.05 -4.37
CA TYR A 50 -12.44 6.44 -4.18
C TYR A 50 -13.41 7.46 -4.79
N THR A 51 -14.42 6.98 -5.51
CA THR A 51 -15.39 7.80 -6.24
C THR A 51 -16.82 7.36 -5.93
N PRO A 52 -17.29 7.47 -4.65
CA PRO A 52 -18.63 7.05 -4.27
C PRO A 52 -19.69 7.90 -4.97
N GLU A 53 -20.80 7.27 -5.31
CA GLU A 53 -22.02 7.94 -5.76
C GLU A 53 -22.76 8.55 -4.57
N LYS A 54 -23.17 9.80 -4.69
CA LYS A 54 -23.99 10.51 -3.71
C LYS A 54 -25.48 10.21 -3.92
N ALA A 55 -26.30 10.57 -2.94
CA ALA A 55 -27.74 10.36 -2.99
C ALA A 55 -28.44 11.08 -4.16
N ASP A 56 -27.84 12.14 -4.69
CA ASP A 56 -28.31 12.90 -5.86
C ASP A 56 -27.82 12.32 -7.21
N GLY A 57 -27.09 11.20 -7.18
CA GLY A 57 -26.53 10.54 -8.36
C GLY A 57 -25.19 11.15 -8.84
N SER A 58 -24.71 12.22 -8.21
CA SER A 58 -23.40 12.79 -8.55
C SER A 58 -22.23 11.92 -8.01
N ILE A 59 -21.10 11.98 -8.68
CA ILE A 59 -19.89 11.24 -8.27
C ILE A 59 -18.99 12.15 -7.45
N ASP A 60 -18.61 11.72 -6.25
CA ASP A 60 -17.66 12.43 -5.40
C ASP A 60 -16.22 11.99 -5.73
N ILE A 61 -15.44 12.90 -6.31
CA ILE A 61 -14.05 12.65 -6.69
C ILE A 61 -13.02 13.18 -5.67
N THR A 62 -13.46 13.78 -4.57
CA THR A 62 -12.59 14.43 -3.58
C THR A 62 -11.50 13.49 -3.05
N LYS A 63 -11.88 12.24 -2.76
CA LYS A 63 -10.93 11.24 -2.27
C LYS A 63 -9.98 10.77 -3.37
N ALA A 64 -10.46 10.64 -4.61
CA ALA A 64 -9.64 10.26 -5.75
C ALA A 64 -8.56 11.30 -6.04
N VAL A 65 -8.92 12.58 -6.09
CA VAL A 65 -7.98 13.70 -6.24
C VAL A 65 -6.91 13.65 -5.16
N LYS A 66 -7.31 13.59 -3.89
CA LYS A 66 -6.37 13.55 -2.77
C LYS A 66 -5.38 12.37 -2.84
N ILE A 67 -5.84 11.17 -3.23
CA ILE A 67 -4.97 9.99 -3.33
C ILE A 67 -3.99 10.14 -4.50
N ASN A 68 -4.45 10.70 -5.62
CA ASN A 68 -3.58 11.00 -6.76
C ASN A 68 -2.48 11.97 -6.35
N GLU A 69 -2.82 13.15 -5.82
CA GLU A 69 -1.86 14.14 -5.31
C GLU A 69 -0.84 13.52 -4.35
N GLN A 70 -1.28 12.66 -3.43
CA GLN A 70 -0.38 11.99 -2.50
C GLN A 70 0.59 11.03 -3.19
N PHE A 71 0.19 10.40 -4.27
CA PHE A 71 1.07 9.53 -5.04
C PHE A 71 2.08 10.35 -5.85
N GLU A 72 1.66 11.46 -6.45
CA GLU A 72 2.55 12.37 -7.18
C GLU A 72 3.63 12.95 -6.26
N VAL A 73 3.29 13.39 -5.05
CA VAL A 73 4.27 13.77 -4.02
C VAL A 73 5.32 12.66 -3.78
N SER A 74 4.90 11.39 -3.82
CA SER A 74 5.85 10.28 -3.67
C SER A 74 6.74 10.12 -4.90
N ARG A 75 6.18 10.29 -6.11
CA ARG A 75 6.93 10.24 -7.38
C ARG A 75 7.96 11.37 -7.47
N GLU A 76 7.62 12.59 -7.09
CA GLU A 76 8.55 13.72 -7.05
C GLU A 76 9.75 13.43 -6.15
N PHE A 77 9.49 12.94 -4.95
CA PHE A 77 10.58 12.58 -4.04
C PHE A 77 11.46 11.45 -4.61
N TRP A 78 10.88 10.44 -5.24
CA TRP A 78 11.65 9.38 -5.89
C TRP A 78 12.45 9.92 -7.08
N HIS A 79 11.89 10.85 -7.85
CA HIS A 79 12.59 11.51 -8.94
C HIS A 79 13.78 12.35 -8.43
N HIS A 80 13.58 13.11 -7.35
CA HIS A 80 14.69 13.81 -6.68
C HIS A 80 15.81 12.85 -6.26
N LEU A 81 15.46 11.71 -5.66
CA LEU A 81 16.45 10.70 -5.27
C LEU A 81 17.10 10.03 -6.48
N LEU A 82 16.42 9.88 -7.60
CA LEU A 82 17.00 9.41 -8.85
C LEU A 82 18.04 10.40 -9.39
N THR A 83 17.67 11.68 -9.50
CA THR A 83 18.56 12.74 -10.05
C THR A 83 19.80 12.98 -9.18
N THR A 84 19.69 12.74 -7.87
CA THR A 84 20.81 12.81 -6.93
C THR A 84 21.63 11.51 -6.82
N GLY A 85 21.25 10.47 -7.57
CA GLY A 85 21.93 9.17 -7.57
C GLY A 85 21.62 8.27 -6.36
N ALA A 86 20.67 8.64 -5.52
CA ALA A 86 20.25 7.85 -4.36
C ALA A 86 19.37 6.64 -4.74
N LEU A 87 18.65 6.72 -5.86
CA LEU A 87 17.87 5.62 -6.46
C LEU A 87 18.37 5.36 -7.89
N PRO A 88 19.50 4.65 -8.06
CA PRO A 88 20.18 4.54 -9.36
C PRO A 88 19.47 3.63 -10.37
N GLN A 89 18.50 2.82 -9.96
CA GLN A 89 17.86 1.80 -10.79
C GLN A 89 16.32 1.90 -10.72
N PRO A 90 15.70 2.95 -11.25
CA PRO A 90 14.24 3.12 -11.16
C PRO A 90 13.49 1.99 -11.86
N ALA A 91 13.95 1.48 -12.99
CA ALA A 91 13.33 0.38 -13.72
C ALA A 91 13.25 -0.94 -12.93
N SER A 92 13.98 -1.07 -11.81
CA SER A 92 13.87 -2.25 -10.96
C SER A 92 12.71 -2.18 -9.98
N PHE A 93 12.12 -1.01 -9.75
CA PHE A 93 11.03 -0.86 -8.78
C PHE A 93 9.77 -0.19 -9.31
N ILE A 94 9.82 0.57 -10.40
CA ILE A 94 8.64 1.18 -10.99
C ILE A 94 8.62 0.97 -12.50
N SER A 95 7.48 0.55 -13.02
CA SER A 95 7.25 0.34 -14.45
C SER A 95 5.92 0.91 -14.87
N ARG A 96 5.86 1.49 -16.07
CA ARG A 96 4.62 1.95 -16.67
C ARG A 96 3.71 0.75 -16.92
N THR A 97 2.53 0.79 -16.37
CA THR A 97 1.53 -0.27 -16.46
C THR A 97 0.16 0.38 -16.46
N PRO A 98 -0.57 0.38 -17.58
CA PRO A 98 -1.88 1.01 -17.67
C PRO A 98 -2.80 0.58 -16.53
N HIS A 99 -3.51 1.54 -15.93
CA HIS A 99 -4.55 1.27 -14.95
C HIS A 99 -5.92 1.28 -15.63
N MET A 100 -6.70 0.26 -15.38
CA MET A 100 -8.03 0.10 -15.97
C MET A 100 -9.05 -0.21 -14.88
N THR A 101 -10.27 0.27 -15.09
CA THR A 101 -11.44 -0.27 -14.41
C THR A 101 -12.24 -1.06 -15.41
N PHE A 102 -12.72 -2.24 -15.02
CA PHE A 102 -13.62 -3.05 -15.85
C PHE A 102 -14.87 -3.39 -15.06
N VAL A 103 -16.03 -3.17 -15.66
CA VAL A 103 -17.34 -3.45 -15.05
C VAL A 103 -18.25 -4.18 -16.00
N ARG A 104 -19.24 -4.89 -15.43
CA ARG A 104 -20.26 -5.65 -16.14
C ARG A 104 -21.65 -5.27 -15.64
N GLY A 105 -22.64 -5.38 -16.53
CA GLY A 105 -24.04 -5.06 -16.24
C GLY A 105 -24.37 -3.58 -16.43
N ALA A 106 -25.58 -3.29 -16.90
CA ALA A 106 -26.01 -1.96 -17.34
C ALA A 106 -25.85 -0.87 -16.26
N GLU A 107 -26.20 -1.16 -15.02
CA GLU A 107 -26.09 -0.21 -13.89
C GLU A 107 -24.61 0.18 -13.63
N ASN A 108 -23.70 -0.79 -13.69
CA ASN A 108 -22.29 -0.55 -13.48
C ASN A 108 -21.64 0.20 -14.64
N VAL A 109 -22.10 -0.07 -15.88
CA VAL A 109 -21.70 0.66 -17.09
C VAL A 109 -22.11 2.13 -16.98
N ASP A 110 -23.34 2.41 -16.56
CA ASP A 110 -23.83 3.78 -16.34
C ASP A 110 -23.03 4.51 -15.25
N TYR A 111 -22.79 3.85 -14.10
CA TYR A 111 -21.95 4.40 -13.04
C TYR A 111 -20.53 4.71 -13.54
N LEU A 112 -19.90 3.79 -14.28
CA LEU A 112 -18.52 3.99 -14.77
C LEU A 112 -18.45 5.14 -15.78
N ARG A 113 -19.45 5.31 -16.63
CA ARG A 113 -19.56 6.43 -17.57
C ARG A 113 -19.64 7.76 -16.81
N ARG A 114 -20.54 7.89 -15.84
CA ARG A 114 -20.67 9.12 -15.01
C ARG A 114 -19.40 9.42 -14.23
N ARG A 115 -18.74 8.37 -13.70
CA ARG A 115 -17.42 8.51 -13.05
C ARG A 115 -16.38 9.06 -14.01
N PHE A 116 -16.28 8.50 -15.20
CA PHE A 116 -15.36 8.97 -16.25
C PHE A 116 -15.61 10.42 -16.60
N GLU A 117 -16.86 10.79 -16.90
CA GLU A 117 -17.24 12.16 -17.28
C GLU A 117 -16.89 13.18 -16.18
N THR A 118 -17.02 12.79 -14.91
CA THR A 118 -16.68 13.64 -13.78
C THR A 118 -15.16 13.77 -13.59
N LEU A 119 -14.44 12.63 -13.60
CA LEU A 119 -12.99 12.61 -13.34
C LEU A 119 -12.21 13.35 -14.43
N ARG A 120 -12.51 13.11 -15.71
CA ARG A 120 -11.77 13.69 -16.84
C ARG A 120 -11.77 15.23 -16.89
N GLN A 121 -12.65 15.88 -16.16
CA GLN A 121 -12.69 17.33 -16.03
C GLN A 121 -11.59 17.87 -15.11
N HIS A 122 -11.00 16.99 -14.30
CA HIS A 122 -9.91 17.36 -13.41
C HIS A 122 -8.55 17.08 -14.09
N PRO A 123 -7.57 17.98 -14.06
CA PRO A 123 -6.28 17.82 -14.77
C PRO A 123 -5.58 16.48 -14.49
N LEU A 124 -5.57 16.01 -13.25
CA LEU A 124 -4.97 14.73 -12.85
C LEU A 124 -5.57 13.49 -13.52
N PHE A 125 -6.72 13.60 -14.18
CA PHE A 125 -7.44 12.50 -14.83
C PHE A 125 -7.80 12.81 -16.28
N SER A 126 -7.21 13.86 -16.87
CA SER A 126 -7.54 14.32 -18.23
C SER A 126 -7.24 13.28 -19.31
N GLU A 127 -6.23 12.42 -19.10
CA GLU A 127 -5.86 11.33 -20.02
C GLU A 127 -6.77 10.10 -19.95
N LEU A 128 -7.73 10.06 -19.00
CA LEU A 128 -8.58 8.90 -18.82
C LEU A 128 -9.43 8.65 -20.08
N GLU A 129 -9.40 7.43 -20.55
CA GLU A 129 -10.21 6.94 -21.66
C GLU A 129 -11.40 6.11 -21.15
N PHE A 130 -12.47 6.06 -21.93
CA PHE A 130 -13.65 5.22 -21.65
C PHE A 130 -14.10 4.50 -22.90
N SER A 131 -14.49 3.24 -22.76
CA SER A 131 -15.19 2.49 -23.81
C SER A 131 -16.19 1.50 -23.22
N ASP A 132 -17.34 1.36 -23.88
CA ASP A 132 -18.32 0.29 -23.71
C ASP A 132 -18.41 -0.61 -24.96
N ASP A 133 -17.48 -0.42 -25.91
CA ASP A 133 -17.31 -1.30 -27.06
C ASP A 133 -16.33 -2.44 -26.71
N PRO A 134 -16.79 -3.71 -26.72
CA PRO A 134 -15.93 -4.87 -26.49
C PRO A 134 -14.72 -4.96 -27.43
N ALA A 135 -14.82 -4.45 -28.67
CA ALA A 135 -13.69 -4.48 -29.62
C ALA A 135 -12.58 -3.52 -29.19
N VAL A 136 -12.93 -2.33 -28.68
CA VAL A 136 -11.96 -1.37 -28.11
C VAL A 136 -11.32 -1.95 -26.85
N ILE A 137 -12.15 -2.54 -25.96
CA ILE A 137 -11.66 -3.15 -24.70
C ILE A 137 -10.73 -4.34 -25.04
N ALA A 138 -11.03 -5.13 -26.07
CA ALA A 138 -10.14 -6.20 -26.54
C ALA A 138 -8.77 -5.67 -27.00
N GLY A 139 -8.73 -4.47 -27.59
CA GLY A 139 -7.47 -3.82 -27.95
C GLY A 139 -6.64 -3.37 -26.72
N TRP A 140 -7.28 -3.14 -25.57
CA TRP A 140 -6.61 -2.75 -24.32
C TRP A 140 -6.19 -3.96 -23.46
N ALA A 141 -7.08 -4.94 -23.31
CA ALA A 141 -6.90 -6.12 -22.48
C ALA A 141 -7.78 -7.27 -23.02
N PRO A 142 -7.31 -8.02 -24.02
CA PRO A 142 -8.12 -9.04 -24.71
C PRO A 142 -8.68 -10.12 -23.81
N LEU A 143 -7.98 -10.50 -22.73
CA LEU A 143 -8.42 -11.53 -21.80
C LEU A 143 -9.74 -11.19 -21.08
N LEU A 144 -10.11 -9.89 -20.99
CA LEU A 144 -11.33 -9.46 -20.31
C LEU A 144 -12.60 -9.78 -21.10
N VAL A 145 -12.49 -9.86 -22.43
CA VAL A 145 -13.65 -10.00 -23.32
C VAL A 145 -13.62 -11.26 -24.17
N ALA A 146 -12.49 -12.00 -24.21
CA ALA A 146 -12.38 -13.26 -24.94
C ALA A 146 -13.41 -14.28 -24.44
N GLU A 147 -14.18 -14.86 -25.36
CA GLU A 147 -15.24 -15.87 -25.10
C GLU A 147 -16.33 -15.38 -24.10
N ARG A 148 -16.48 -14.06 -23.92
CA ARG A 148 -17.55 -13.50 -23.09
C ARG A 148 -18.86 -13.49 -23.85
N ASP A 149 -19.96 -13.79 -23.13
CA ASP A 149 -21.31 -13.64 -23.65
C ASP A 149 -21.56 -12.19 -24.10
N GLY A 150 -21.94 -12.03 -25.37
CA GLY A 150 -22.15 -10.72 -25.99
C GLY A 150 -23.39 -9.96 -25.49
N ASP A 151 -24.29 -10.63 -24.80
CA ASP A 151 -25.54 -10.02 -24.30
C ASP A 151 -25.31 -9.23 -22.98
N GLU A 152 -24.23 -9.50 -22.25
CA GLU A 152 -23.92 -8.77 -21.03
C GLU A 152 -23.19 -7.45 -21.35
N PRO A 153 -23.79 -6.25 -21.04
CA PRO A 153 -23.11 -4.98 -21.21
C PRO A 153 -21.82 -4.92 -20.38
N VAL A 154 -20.73 -4.44 -21.01
CA VAL A 154 -19.44 -4.23 -20.39
C VAL A 154 -18.95 -2.81 -20.63
N ALA A 155 -18.13 -2.29 -19.72
CA ALA A 155 -17.38 -1.05 -19.97
C ALA A 155 -16.05 -1.07 -19.24
N ALA A 156 -15.10 -0.30 -19.78
CA ALA A 156 -13.82 -0.07 -19.14
C ALA A 156 -13.40 1.39 -19.20
N THR A 157 -12.61 1.81 -18.22
CA THR A 157 -11.76 3.01 -18.32
C THR A 157 -10.31 2.60 -18.34
N ARG A 158 -9.46 3.43 -18.99
CA ARG A 158 -8.02 3.22 -19.10
C ARG A 158 -7.27 4.52 -18.87
N ALA A 159 -6.17 4.45 -18.10
CA ALA A 159 -5.17 5.51 -17.99
C ALA A 159 -3.80 4.89 -18.29
N THR A 160 -3.08 5.44 -19.25
CA THR A 160 -1.79 4.90 -19.72
C THR A 160 -0.63 5.25 -18.79
N SER A 161 -0.76 6.29 -17.97
CA SER A 161 0.22 6.73 -16.95
C SER A 161 0.25 5.85 -15.69
N GLY A 162 -0.63 4.87 -15.59
CA GLY A 162 -0.64 3.92 -14.47
C GLY A 162 0.72 3.22 -14.27
N THR A 163 0.98 2.77 -13.03
CA THR A 163 2.28 2.14 -12.69
C THR A 163 2.14 0.88 -11.85
N ASP A 164 3.01 -0.08 -12.10
CA ASP A 164 3.34 -1.17 -11.17
C ASP A 164 4.58 -0.79 -10.37
N VAL A 165 4.55 -1.00 -9.05
CA VAL A 165 5.64 -0.67 -8.15
C VAL A 165 6.06 -1.90 -7.34
N ASP A 166 7.31 -2.34 -7.49
CA ASP A 166 7.94 -3.26 -6.56
C ASP A 166 8.44 -2.49 -5.34
N PHE A 167 7.58 -2.43 -4.31
CA PHE A 167 7.92 -1.77 -3.05
C PHE A 167 9.05 -2.45 -2.29
N GLY A 168 9.35 -3.72 -2.61
CA GLY A 168 10.48 -4.45 -2.08
C GLY A 168 11.79 -3.90 -2.62
N ALA A 169 11.90 -3.81 -3.95
CA ALA A 169 13.06 -3.26 -4.64
C ALA A 169 13.29 -1.78 -4.28
N LEU A 170 12.22 -0.97 -4.25
CA LEU A 170 12.29 0.42 -3.76
C LEU A 170 12.83 0.50 -2.32
N THR A 171 12.31 -0.34 -1.42
CA THR A 171 12.75 -0.36 -0.02
C THR A 171 14.22 -0.76 0.08
N GLN A 172 14.66 -1.74 -0.71
CA GLN A 172 16.06 -2.16 -0.74
C GLN A 172 16.98 -1.01 -1.18
N GLN A 173 16.68 -0.36 -2.30
CA GLN A 173 17.50 0.78 -2.78
C GLN A 173 17.55 1.93 -1.77
N LEU A 174 16.41 2.28 -1.15
CA LEU A 174 16.38 3.29 -0.09
C LEU A 174 17.25 2.90 1.12
N VAL A 175 17.24 1.63 1.51
CA VAL A 175 18.07 1.15 2.63
C VAL A 175 19.55 1.13 2.24
N ASP A 176 19.88 0.73 1.01
CA ASP A 176 21.26 0.75 0.51
C ASP A 176 21.80 2.18 0.47
N TYR A 177 21.00 3.14 -0.01
CA TYR A 177 21.34 4.56 0.08
C TYR A 177 21.59 4.98 1.53
N LEU A 178 20.69 4.63 2.46
CA LEU A 178 20.84 4.97 3.87
C LEU A 178 22.11 4.40 4.49
N VAL A 179 22.47 3.16 4.17
CA VAL A 179 23.69 2.51 4.64
C VAL A 179 24.92 3.25 4.07
N ALA A 180 24.89 3.59 2.77
CA ALA A 180 25.95 4.40 2.15
C ALA A 180 26.12 5.78 2.82
N GLN A 181 25.02 6.36 3.35
CA GLN A 181 25.02 7.60 4.12
C GLN A 181 25.34 7.39 5.63
N GLY A 182 25.87 6.23 6.01
CA GLY A 182 26.30 5.92 7.36
C GLY A 182 25.20 5.51 8.35
N THR A 183 24.00 5.18 7.86
CA THR A 183 22.96 4.55 8.70
C THR A 183 23.39 3.14 9.10
N GLN A 184 23.21 2.80 10.36
CA GLN A 184 23.53 1.47 10.88
C GLN A 184 22.31 0.56 10.74
N LEU A 185 22.41 -0.46 9.89
CA LEU A 185 21.39 -1.49 9.70
C LEU A 185 21.71 -2.73 10.53
N TYR A 186 20.78 -3.18 11.34
CA TYR A 186 20.86 -4.38 12.16
C TYR A 186 19.78 -5.37 11.73
N LEU A 187 20.12 -6.34 10.90
CA LEU A 187 19.26 -7.47 10.53
C LEU A 187 19.22 -8.49 11.67
N GLU A 188 18.17 -9.31 11.73
CA GLU A 188 17.92 -10.29 12.78
C GLU A 188 17.89 -9.68 14.20
N HIS A 189 17.60 -8.38 14.31
CA HIS A 189 17.56 -7.66 15.57
C HIS A 189 16.14 -7.20 15.88
N GLU A 190 15.52 -7.83 16.88
CA GLU A 190 14.12 -7.58 17.26
C GLU A 190 14.05 -6.61 18.44
N VAL A 191 13.43 -5.44 18.26
CA VAL A 191 13.06 -4.56 19.36
C VAL A 191 11.92 -5.19 20.16
N LYS A 192 12.14 -5.41 21.46
CA LYS A 192 11.20 -6.10 22.35
C LYS A 192 10.44 -5.15 23.25
N ASN A 193 11.04 -4.04 23.60
CA ASN A 193 10.46 -3.10 24.55
C ASN A 193 11.04 -1.70 24.34
N LEU A 194 10.22 -0.70 24.65
CA LEU A 194 10.58 0.70 24.64
C LEU A 194 10.14 1.33 25.96
N LYS A 195 11.05 2.02 26.62
CA LYS A 195 10.74 2.75 27.87
C LYS A 195 11.34 4.14 27.81
N LYS A 196 10.54 5.14 28.19
CA LYS A 196 11.03 6.50 28.30
C LYS A 196 11.94 6.63 29.54
N THR A 197 13.08 7.25 29.39
CA THR A 197 14.03 7.52 30.46
C THR A 197 13.70 8.85 31.16
N LYS A 198 14.30 9.12 32.30
CA LYS A 198 14.05 10.35 33.06
C LYS A 198 14.54 11.62 32.30
N ASP A 199 15.52 11.48 31.44
CA ASP A 199 16.06 12.54 30.58
C ASP A 199 15.34 12.70 29.25
N GLY A 200 14.17 12.04 29.08
CA GLY A 200 13.29 12.18 27.93
C GLY A 200 13.67 11.33 26.73
N ARG A 201 14.73 10.53 26.78
CA ARG A 201 15.11 9.59 25.73
C ARG A 201 14.27 8.32 25.78
N TRP A 202 14.36 7.52 24.72
CA TRP A 202 13.81 6.18 24.66
C TRP A 202 14.89 5.13 24.84
N ARG A 203 14.71 4.23 25.79
CA ARG A 203 15.55 3.05 25.96
C ARG A 203 14.88 1.86 25.31
N LEU A 204 15.52 1.33 24.28
CA LEU A 204 15.07 0.15 23.52
C LEU A 204 15.78 -1.09 24.02
N THR A 205 15.04 -2.15 24.27
CA THR A 205 15.60 -3.49 24.50
C THR A 205 15.60 -4.23 23.18
N VAL A 206 16.76 -4.54 22.66
CA VAL A 206 16.96 -5.25 21.37
C VAL A 206 17.42 -6.66 21.65
N LYS A 207 16.81 -7.64 20.96
CA LYS A 207 17.20 -9.05 20.99
C LYS A 207 17.82 -9.42 19.66
N ASP A 208 19.08 -9.85 19.69
CA ASP A 208 19.73 -10.53 18.59
C ASP A 208 19.11 -11.93 18.39
N ARG A 209 18.68 -12.23 17.17
CA ARG A 209 17.99 -13.45 16.76
C ARG A 209 18.83 -14.33 15.84
N SER A 210 20.03 -13.88 15.47
CA SER A 210 20.90 -14.65 14.58
C SER A 210 21.20 -16.04 15.16
N TRP A 211 21.34 -17.02 14.28
CA TRP A 211 21.50 -18.43 14.67
C TRP A 211 22.65 -18.66 15.64
N ASN A 212 23.78 -17.97 15.43
CA ASN A 212 25.00 -18.15 16.21
C ASN A 212 25.14 -17.16 17.39
N ALA A 213 24.19 -16.25 17.58
CA ALA A 213 24.27 -15.34 18.70
C ALA A 213 23.87 -16.05 19.99
N PRO A 214 24.68 -16.02 21.04
CA PRO A 214 24.18 -16.29 22.35
C PRO A 214 23.02 -15.32 22.56
N LYS A 215 21.88 -15.76 23.09
CA LYS A 215 20.62 -15.00 23.30
C LYS A 215 20.84 -13.65 23.97
N ARG A 216 21.63 -12.78 23.33
CA ARG A 216 22.05 -11.49 23.87
C ARG A 216 20.91 -10.50 23.72
N ARG A 217 20.62 -9.82 24.79
CA ARG A 217 19.83 -8.60 24.80
C ARG A 217 20.78 -7.43 24.96
N SER A 218 20.65 -6.46 24.07
CA SER A 218 21.35 -5.18 24.19
C SER A 218 20.36 -4.07 24.50
N THR A 219 20.87 -2.95 24.97
CA THR A 219 20.10 -1.76 25.24
C THR A 219 20.65 -0.60 24.45
N VAL A 220 19.75 0.14 23.79
CA VAL A 220 20.10 1.30 22.96
C VAL A 220 19.23 2.47 23.38
N GLU A 221 19.77 3.67 23.37
CA GLU A 221 19.04 4.90 23.64
C GLU A 221 18.90 5.74 22.37
N ALA A 222 17.72 6.35 22.20
CA ALA A 222 17.40 7.22 21.09
C ALA A 222 16.62 8.46 21.57
N ARG A 223 16.80 9.59 20.88
CA ARG A 223 16.02 10.81 21.13
C ARG A 223 14.63 10.73 20.48
N PHE A 224 14.58 10.09 19.31
CA PHE A 224 13.37 9.86 18.54
C PHE A 224 13.30 8.40 18.11
N VAL A 225 12.10 7.84 18.08
CA VAL A 225 11.84 6.47 17.61
C VAL A 225 10.67 6.47 16.64
N PHE A 226 10.88 5.90 15.47
CA PHE A 226 9.80 5.57 14.55
C PHE A 226 9.54 4.07 14.59
N VAL A 227 8.30 3.68 14.85
CA VAL A 227 7.85 2.28 14.92
C VAL A 227 7.21 1.90 13.58
N GLY A 228 8.05 1.59 12.61
CA GLY A 228 7.64 1.18 11.26
C GLY A 228 7.56 -0.35 11.11
N ALA A 229 7.03 -1.04 12.12
CA ALA A 229 7.05 -2.51 12.20
C ALA A 229 5.82 -3.18 11.55
N GLY A 230 5.13 -2.50 10.62
CA GLY A 230 3.92 -3.02 9.99
C GLY A 230 2.88 -3.48 11.01
N GLY A 231 2.32 -4.67 10.87
CA GLY A 231 1.39 -5.22 11.87
C GLY A 231 1.96 -5.37 13.27
N GLY A 232 3.29 -5.40 13.41
CA GLY A 232 3.97 -5.41 14.71
C GLY A 232 4.06 -4.04 15.41
N ALA A 233 3.63 -2.96 14.78
CA ALA A 233 3.73 -1.61 15.35
C ALA A 233 2.83 -1.42 16.57
N LEU A 234 1.59 -1.90 16.53
CA LEU A 234 0.65 -1.76 17.64
C LEU A 234 1.19 -2.34 18.98
N PRO A 235 1.69 -3.60 19.04
CA PRO A 235 2.28 -4.12 20.27
C PRO A 235 3.47 -3.31 20.80
N LEU A 236 4.28 -2.72 19.93
CA LEU A 236 5.42 -1.89 20.33
C LEU A 236 4.96 -0.54 20.89
N LEU A 237 3.99 0.12 20.24
CA LEU A 237 3.41 1.36 20.74
C LEU A 237 2.68 1.16 22.07
N GLN A 238 1.98 0.03 22.25
CA GLN A 238 1.41 -0.35 23.54
C GLN A 238 2.48 -0.55 24.62
N ALA A 239 3.61 -1.19 24.25
CA ALA A 239 4.74 -1.40 25.18
C ALA A 239 5.44 -0.08 25.53
N ALA A 240 5.46 0.91 24.65
CA ALA A 240 5.97 2.26 24.89
C ALA A 240 5.13 3.01 25.95
N GLY A 241 3.85 2.62 26.13
CA GLY A 241 2.97 3.18 27.14
C GLY A 241 2.51 4.61 26.86
N ILE A 242 2.59 5.07 25.61
CA ILE A 242 2.14 6.42 25.24
C ILE A 242 0.61 6.52 25.33
N PRO A 243 0.07 7.64 25.86
CA PRO A 243 -1.37 7.83 26.01
C PRO A 243 -2.13 7.72 24.68
N GLU A 244 -1.54 8.20 23.60
CA GLU A 244 -2.12 8.25 22.26
C GLU A 244 -2.35 6.85 21.66
N ALA A 245 -1.64 5.83 22.12
CA ALA A 245 -1.85 4.45 21.68
C ALA A 245 -2.94 3.71 22.48
N LYS A 246 -3.53 4.35 23.49
CA LYS A 246 -4.59 3.72 24.32
C LYS A 246 -5.89 3.60 23.53
N GLY A 247 -6.56 2.47 23.66
CA GLY A 247 -7.84 2.20 22.98
C GLY A 247 -7.69 1.66 21.56
N TYR A 248 -6.50 1.73 20.98
CA TYR A 248 -6.25 1.13 19.69
C TYR A 248 -6.20 -0.39 19.76
N GLY A 249 -6.78 -1.03 18.75
CA GLY A 249 -6.72 -2.45 18.50
C GLY A 249 -6.34 -2.71 17.04
N GLY A 250 -6.13 -3.96 16.71
CA GLY A 250 -5.85 -4.37 15.35
C GLY A 250 -6.64 -5.62 14.99
N PHE A 251 -7.21 -5.63 13.79
CA PHE A 251 -7.88 -6.78 13.23
C PHE A 251 -7.05 -7.31 12.06
N PRO A 252 -6.40 -8.49 12.19
CA PRO A 252 -5.54 -9.01 11.14
C PRO A 252 -6.37 -9.68 10.05
N ILE A 253 -6.13 -9.28 8.82
CA ILE A 253 -6.71 -9.86 7.60
C ILE A 253 -5.55 -10.43 6.79
N SER A 254 -5.63 -11.72 6.46
CA SER A 254 -4.76 -12.36 5.49
C SER A 254 -5.32 -12.19 4.09
N GLY A 255 -4.52 -12.53 3.09
CA GLY A 255 -4.96 -12.55 1.70
C GLY A 255 -4.26 -13.63 0.92
N GLU A 256 -4.86 -14.03 -0.18
CA GLU A 256 -4.28 -14.90 -1.19
C GLU A 256 -4.49 -14.30 -2.56
N PHE A 257 -3.61 -14.65 -3.48
CA PHE A 257 -3.74 -14.34 -4.90
C PHE A 257 -3.57 -15.61 -5.72
N LEU A 258 -4.21 -15.63 -6.88
CA LEU A 258 -3.82 -16.51 -7.96
C LEU A 258 -2.72 -15.81 -8.77
N ARG A 259 -1.67 -16.52 -9.14
CA ARG A 259 -0.55 -16.00 -9.91
C ARG A 259 -0.24 -16.92 -11.09
N THR A 260 0.16 -16.34 -12.21
CA THR A 260 0.71 -17.07 -13.34
C THR A 260 1.91 -16.34 -13.93
N ASP A 261 2.85 -17.08 -14.49
CA ASP A 261 3.96 -16.60 -15.31
C ASP A 261 3.93 -17.17 -16.73
N SER A 262 2.77 -17.72 -17.15
CA SER A 262 2.56 -18.19 -18.51
C SER A 262 2.88 -17.08 -19.51
N PRO A 263 3.89 -17.26 -20.39
CA PRO A 263 4.25 -16.22 -21.37
C PRO A 263 3.09 -15.86 -22.30
N GLU A 264 2.25 -16.83 -22.64
CA GLU A 264 1.08 -16.65 -23.50
C GLU A 264 0.05 -15.72 -22.84
N LEU A 265 -0.26 -15.93 -21.56
CA LEU A 265 -1.21 -15.09 -20.81
C LEU A 265 -0.63 -13.71 -20.53
N VAL A 266 0.63 -13.65 -20.13
CA VAL A 266 1.34 -12.38 -19.86
C VAL A 266 1.39 -11.51 -21.10
N ALA A 267 1.63 -12.08 -22.29
CA ALA A 267 1.65 -11.33 -23.55
C ALA A 267 0.29 -10.69 -23.90
N GLN A 268 -0.81 -11.29 -23.44
CA GLN A 268 -2.18 -10.83 -23.71
C GLN A 268 -2.74 -9.86 -22.64
N HIS A 269 -1.99 -9.55 -21.58
CA HIS A 269 -2.48 -8.67 -20.54
C HIS A 269 -1.35 -7.80 -19.99
N GLN A 270 -1.45 -6.49 -20.27
CA GLN A 270 -0.41 -5.51 -19.93
C GLN A 270 -0.99 -4.35 -19.10
N ALA A 271 -1.91 -4.64 -18.19
CA ALA A 271 -2.59 -3.63 -17.38
C ALA A 271 -2.86 -4.11 -15.96
N LYS A 272 -3.19 -3.17 -15.07
CA LYS A 272 -3.83 -3.44 -13.79
C LYS A 272 -5.31 -3.15 -13.93
N VAL A 273 -6.14 -4.20 -13.86
CA VAL A 273 -7.58 -4.10 -14.11
C VAL A 273 -8.36 -4.34 -12.82
N TYR A 274 -8.99 -3.30 -12.31
CA TYR A 274 -9.81 -3.34 -11.12
C TYR A 274 -11.29 -3.47 -11.49
N GLY A 275 -12.00 -4.35 -10.77
CA GLY A 275 -13.44 -4.48 -10.89
C GLY A 275 -14.21 -3.68 -9.85
N LYS A 276 -15.49 -4.01 -9.73
CA LYS A 276 -16.35 -3.53 -8.65
C LYS A 276 -16.39 -4.58 -7.55
N ALA A 277 -16.30 -4.14 -6.32
CA ALA A 277 -16.46 -5.00 -5.16
C ALA A 277 -17.90 -5.49 -5.05
N ASP A 278 -18.11 -6.73 -4.61
CA ASP A 278 -19.44 -7.26 -4.32
C ASP A 278 -20.12 -6.44 -3.22
N VAL A 279 -21.44 -6.37 -3.25
CA VAL A 279 -22.24 -5.67 -2.23
C VAL A 279 -21.93 -6.27 -0.85
N GLY A 280 -21.56 -5.43 0.11
CA GLY A 280 -21.22 -5.85 1.47
C GLY A 280 -19.75 -6.31 1.66
N SER A 281 -18.95 -6.40 0.60
CA SER A 281 -17.53 -6.70 0.72
C SER A 281 -16.73 -5.48 1.18
N PRO A 282 -15.66 -5.68 1.97
CA PRO A 282 -14.82 -4.56 2.39
C PRO A 282 -14.05 -3.97 1.21
N PRO A 283 -13.74 -2.65 1.22
CA PRO A 283 -13.07 -1.97 0.11
C PRO A 283 -11.74 -2.60 -0.35
N MET A 284 -11.12 -3.39 0.50
CA MET A 284 -9.86 -4.09 0.22
C MET A 284 -10.04 -5.41 -0.54
N SER A 285 -11.28 -5.84 -0.75
CA SER A 285 -11.62 -7.09 -1.45
C SER A 285 -12.08 -6.84 -2.88
N VAL A 286 -11.79 -5.67 -3.43
CA VAL A 286 -12.03 -5.37 -4.84
C VAL A 286 -11.23 -6.37 -5.68
N PRO A 287 -11.88 -7.18 -6.52
CA PRO A 287 -11.16 -8.11 -7.37
C PRO A 287 -10.41 -7.33 -8.47
N HIS A 288 -9.17 -7.73 -8.74
CA HIS A 288 -8.37 -7.14 -9.81
C HIS A 288 -7.47 -8.18 -10.46
N LEU A 289 -7.25 -8.02 -11.77
CA LEU A 289 -6.30 -8.79 -12.57
C LEU A 289 -5.14 -7.85 -12.96
N ASP A 290 -3.99 -8.11 -12.39
CA ASP A 290 -2.85 -7.19 -12.48
C ASP A 290 -1.67 -7.80 -13.22
N THR A 291 -1.09 -7.02 -14.12
CA THR A 291 0.30 -7.19 -14.52
C THR A 291 1.21 -6.77 -13.35
N ARG A 292 2.17 -7.63 -13.03
CA ARG A 292 3.20 -7.41 -12.00
C ARG A 292 4.59 -7.59 -12.58
N VAL A 293 5.48 -6.65 -12.32
CA VAL A 293 6.91 -6.77 -12.68
C VAL A 293 7.71 -6.94 -11.40
N VAL A 294 8.33 -8.12 -11.24
CA VAL A 294 9.11 -8.46 -10.06
C VAL A 294 10.45 -9.03 -10.50
N GLU A 295 11.55 -8.43 -10.05
CA GLU A 295 12.92 -8.83 -10.43
C GLU A 295 13.13 -8.91 -11.96
N GLY A 296 12.47 -7.99 -12.69
CA GLY A 296 12.55 -7.91 -14.16
C GLY A 296 11.73 -8.96 -14.91
N LYS A 297 10.97 -9.81 -14.22
CA LYS A 297 10.06 -10.80 -14.82
C LYS A 297 8.60 -10.35 -14.65
N THR A 298 7.81 -10.54 -15.69
CA THR A 298 6.38 -10.19 -15.70
C THR A 298 5.52 -11.39 -15.31
N TYR A 299 4.49 -11.12 -14.52
CA TYR A 299 3.50 -12.07 -14.03
C TYR A 299 2.10 -11.48 -14.16
N LEU A 300 1.08 -12.34 -14.16
CA LEU A 300 -0.29 -11.91 -13.86
C LEU A 300 -0.67 -12.37 -12.46
N MET A 301 -1.43 -11.52 -11.78
CA MET A 301 -1.89 -11.78 -10.42
C MET A 301 -3.36 -11.40 -10.29
N PHE A 302 -4.19 -12.31 -9.78
CA PHE A 302 -5.62 -12.07 -9.57
C PHE A 302 -6.00 -12.24 -8.09
N GLY A 303 -6.83 -11.35 -7.59
CA GLY A 303 -7.35 -11.33 -6.23
C GLY A 303 -7.59 -9.90 -5.73
N PRO A 304 -7.42 -9.60 -4.44
CA PRO A 304 -7.10 -10.52 -3.35
C PRO A 304 -8.34 -11.32 -2.88
N TYR A 305 -8.10 -12.54 -2.47
CA TYR A 305 -9.07 -13.30 -1.67
C TYR A 305 -8.78 -13.04 -0.20
N ALA A 306 -9.73 -12.42 0.48
CA ALA A 306 -9.56 -12.09 1.88
C ALA A 306 -9.68 -13.36 2.75
N GLY A 307 -8.91 -13.40 3.82
CA GLY A 307 -8.94 -14.45 4.80
C GLY A 307 -8.66 -13.90 6.20
N PHE A 308 -8.78 -14.74 7.20
CA PHE A 308 -8.46 -14.40 8.57
C PHE A 308 -7.22 -15.17 9.04
N SER A 309 -6.33 -14.50 9.73
CA SER A 309 -5.23 -15.12 10.44
C SER A 309 -4.95 -14.34 11.73
N PRO A 310 -4.80 -15.00 12.90
CA PRO A 310 -4.52 -14.27 14.13
C PRO A 310 -3.09 -13.72 14.21
N LYS A 311 -2.29 -13.91 13.16
CA LYS A 311 -0.95 -13.31 13.04
C LYS A 311 -1.05 -11.85 12.62
N TYR A 312 -0.26 -10.99 13.21
CA TYR A 312 -0.09 -9.60 12.78
C TYR A 312 0.96 -9.43 11.68
N LEU A 313 1.82 -10.40 11.50
CA LEU A 313 2.86 -10.45 10.47
C LEU A 313 2.85 -11.83 9.83
N LYS A 314 3.12 -11.94 8.53
CA LYS A 314 3.19 -13.22 7.79
C LYS A 314 4.20 -14.18 8.44
N LYS A 315 5.38 -13.67 8.77
CA LYS A 315 6.42 -14.38 9.54
C LYS A 315 6.28 -14.17 11.06
N GLY A 316 5.06 -13.84 11.53
CA GLY A 316 4.73 -13.59 12.93
C GLY A 316 4.26 -14.82 13.71
N LYS A 317 3.89 -14.60 14.98
CA LYS A 317 3.33 -15.65 15.86
C LYS A 317 1.81 -15.70 15.73
N TYR A 318 1.23 -16.90 15.81
CA TYR A 318 -0.22 -17.12 15.81
C TYR A 318 -0.95 -16.44 16.98
N LEU A 319 -0.27 -16.11 18.06
CA LEU A 319 -0.85 -15.41 19.20
C LEU A 319 -0.83 -13.88 19.08
N GLY A 320 -0.47 -13.33 17.90
CA GLY A 320 -0.32 -11.89 17.71
C GLY A 320 -1.56 -11.08 18.12
N LEU A 321 -2.73 -11.47 17.62
CA LEU A 321 -4.01 -10.86 17.96
C LEU A 321 -4.29 -10.95 19.47
N PHE A 322 -4.21 -12.14 20.05
CA PHE A 322 -4.54 -12.37 21.46
C PHE A 322 -3.60 -11.62 22.41
N THR A 323 -2.31 -11.56 22.06
CA THR A 323 -1.32 -10.83 22.88
C THR A 323 -1.41 -9.31 22.77
N SER A 324 -2.18 -8.78 21.82
CA SER A 324 -2.46 -7.34 21.69
C SER A 324 -3.70 -6.88 22.49
N LEU A 325 -4.50 -7.83 22.98
CA LEU A 325 -5.66 -7.51 23.81
C LEU A 325 -5.21 -6.93 25.16
N ARG A 326 -5.78 -5.82 25.53
CA ARG A 326 -5.55 -5.09 26.78
C ARG A 326 -6.88 -4.63 27.35
N LEU A 327 -6.97 -4.43 28.68
CA LEU A 327 -8.18 -3.94 29.31
C LEU A 327 -8.68 -2.62 28.69
N HIS A 328 -7.76 -1.75 28.26
CA HIS A 328 -8.11 -0.45 27.67
C HIS A 328 -8.61 -0.51 26.22
N ASN A 329 -8.37 -1.61 25.46
CA ASN A 329 -8.84 -1.76 24.08
C ASN A 329 -9.90 -2.85 23.90
N LEU A 330 -10.19 -3.66 24.94
CA LEU A 330 -11.14 -4.76 24.84
C LEU A 330 -12.54 -4.27 24.40
N GLY A 331 -13.00 -3.15 24.98
CA GLY A 331 -14.28 -2.54 24.61
C GLY A 331 -14.31 -2.09 23.15
N SER A 332 -13.22 -1.50 22.65
CA SER A 332 -13.10 -1.11 21.24
C SER A 332 -13.11 -2.32 20.32
N MET A 333 -12.41 -3.39 20.68
CA MET A 333 -12.34 -4.64 19.89
C MET A 333 -13.71 -5.33 19.81
N VAL A 334 -14.41 -5.47 20.94
CA VAL A 334 -15.77 -6.07 20.97
C VAL A 334 -16.76 -5.18 20.21
N GLY A 335 -16.72 -3.87 20.43
CA GLY A 335 -17.61 -2.93 19.74
C GLY A 335 -17.43 -2.94 18.22
N ALA A 336 -16.19 -2.97 17.75
CA ALA A 336 -15.90 -3.08 16.33
C ALA A 336 -16.38 -4.43 15.75
N GLY A 337 -16.20 -5.54 16.46
CA GLY A 337 -16.70 -6.85 16.06
C GLY A 337 -18.21 -6.89 15.92
N LEU A 338 -18.93 -6.34 16.90
CA LEU A 338 -20.42 -6.31 16.87
C LEU A 338 -20.97 -5.39 15.77
N LYS A 339 -20.29 -4.28 15.46
CA LYS A 339 -20.71 -3.37 14.38
C LYS A 339 -20.42 -3.90 12.97
N ASN A 340 -19.48 -4.85 12.84
CA ASN A 340 -19.04 -5.36 11.54
C ASN A 340 -19.31 -6.88 11.42
N LEU A 341 -20.50 -7.32 11.82
CA LEU A 341 -20.88 -8.73 11.72
C LEU A 341 -20.91 -9.20 10.26
N ASP A 342 -21.36 -8.34 9.33
CA ASP A 342 -21.37 -8.65 7.89
C ASP A 342 -19.96 -8.88 7.36
N LEU A 343 -19.00 -8.02 7.75
CA LEU A 343 -17.58 -8.23 7.44
C LEU A 343 -17.06 -9.55 8.03
N THR A 344 -17.42 -9.85 9.26
CA THR A 344 -17.02 -11.12 9.90
C THR A 344 -17.58 -12.32 9.13
N GLN A 345 -18.85 -12.28 8.76
CA GLN A 345 -19.53 -13.32 7.97
C GLN A 345 -18.86 -13.45 6.58
N TYR A 346 -18.59 -12.33 5.91
CA TYR A 346 -17.87 -12.30 4.64
C TYR A 346 -16.50 -12.98 4.77
N LEU A 347 -15.68 -12.61 5.77
CA LEU A 347 -14.36 -13.20 5.98
C LEU A 347 -14.42 -14.68 6.30
N VAL A 348 -15.41 -15.14 7.06
CA VAL A 348 -15.64 -16.58 7.30
C VAL A 348 -15.99 -17.28 5.99
N GLY A 349 -16.88 -16.70 5.17
CA GLY A 349 -17.22 -17.20 3.85
C GLY A 349 -15.99 -17.34 2.94
N GLN A 350 -15.14 -16.32 2.90
CA GLN A 350 -13.90 -16.32 2.13
C GLN A 350 -12.90 -17.38 2.63
N LEU A 351 -12.84 -17.59 3.93
CA LEU A 351 -11.95 -18.60 4.54
C LEU A 351 -12.39 -20.04 4.20
N LEU A 352 -13.69 -20.23 4.04
CA LEU A 352 -14.30 -21.51 3.68
C LEU A 352 -14.45 -21.69 2.15
N ALA A 353 -14.14 -20.65 1.36
CA ALA A 353 -14.24 -20.72 -0.09
C ALA A 353 -13.26 -21.76 -0.65
N SER A 354 -13.82 -22.68 -1.45
CA SER A 354 -13.02 -23.71 -2.09
C SER A 354 -12.10 -23.11 -3.18
N PRO A 355 -11.03 -23.80 -3.58
CA PRO A 355 -10.20 -23.38 -4.72
C PRO A 355 -11.04 -23.12 -5.99
N GLU A 356 -12.07 -23.94 -6.23
CA GLU A 356 -12.99 -23.79 -7.38
C GLU A 356 -13.77 -22.48 -7.29
N THR A 357 -14.30 -22.13 -6.10
CA THR A 357 -15.02 -20.86 -5.89
C THR A 357 -14.12 -19.67 -6.17
N LYS A 358 -12.87 -19.69 -5.68
CA LYS A 358 -11.89 -18.64 -5.96
C LYS A 358 -11.60 -18.55 -7.45
N PHE A 359 -11.44 -19.69 -8.10
CA PHE A 359 -11.16 -19.73 -9.53
C PHE A 359 -12.32 -19.20 -10.37
N THR A 360 -13.57 -19.46 -10.00
CA THR A 360 -14.77 -18.90 -10.64
C THR A 360 -14.77 -17.37 -10.62
N ALA A 361 -14.25 -16.74 -9.56
CA ALA A 361 -14.11 -15.29 -9.51
C ALA A 361 -13.10 -14.76 -10.54
N LEU A 362 -11.99 -15.48 -10.77
CA LEU A 362 -11.06 -15.17 -11.88
C LEU A 362 -11.76 -15.30 -13.24
N GLN A 363 -12.53 -16.38 -13.47
CA GLN A 363 -13.28 -16.56 -14.71
C GLN A 363 -14.31 -15.45 -14.95
N GLY A 364 -14.77 -14.78 -13.90
CA GLY A 364 -15.57 -13.56 -14.03
C GLY A 364 -14.83 -12.42 -14.72
N PHE A 365 -13.49 -12.33 -14.60
CA PHE A 365 -12.63 -11.38 -15.30
C PHE A 365 -12.12 -11.94 -16.63
N MET A 366 -11.66 -13.17 -16.64
CA MET A 366 -11.04 -13.87 -17.74
C MET A 366 -11.79 -15.19 -17.98
N PRO A 367 -12.82 -15.22 -18.84
CA PRO A 367 -13.63 -16.43 -19.06
C PRO A 367 -12.79 -17.64 -19.52
N THR A 368 -11.73 -17.39 -20.27
CA THR A 368 -10.81 -18.41 -20.81
C THR A 368 -9.80 -18.95 -19.79
N ALA A 369 -9.87 -18.54 -18.51
CA ALA A 369 -8.93 -19.02 -17.50
C ALA A 369 -9.03 -20.53 -17.27
N HIS A 370 -7.88 -21.19 -17.15
CA HIS A 370 -7.78 -22.63 -16.82
C HIS A 370 -6.99 -22.82 -15.50
N PRO A 371 -7.47 -23.65 -14.58
CA PRO A 371 -6.83 -23.84 -13.27
C PRO A 371 -5.36 -24.27 -13.32
N LYS A 372 -4.97 -25.05 -14.34
CA LYS A 372 -3.61 -25.57 -14.52
C LYS A 372 -2.54 -24.49 -14.72
N ASP A 373 -2.96 -23.28 -15.16
CA ASP A 373 -2.05 -22.17 -15.50
C ASP A 373 -1.81 -21.24 -14.30
N TRP A 374 -2.48 -21.46 -13.17
CA TRP A 374 -2.48 -20.58 -12.01
C TRP A 374 -2.07 -21.32 -10.73
N GLU A 375 -1.26 -20.66 -9.94
CA GLU A 375 -0.90 -21.11 -8.58
C GLU A 375 -1.44 -20.16 -7.52
N THR A 376 -1.79 -20.69 -6.36
CA THR A 376 -2.21 -19.86 -5.22
C THR A 376 -0.99 -19.43 -4.42
N ILE A 377 -0.85 -18.12 -4.19
CA ILE A 377 0.17 -17.55 -3.31
C ILE A 377 -0.46 -16.85 -2.11
N THR A 378 0.17 -16.98 -0.95
CA THR A 378 -0.26 -16.24 0.25
C THR A 378 0.31 -14.83 0.23
N ALA A 379 -0.54 -13.84 0.34
CA ALA A 379 -0.18 -12.43 0.44
C ALA A 379 0.33 -12.05 1.84
N GLY A 380 0.62 -10.77 2.04
CA GLY A 380 0.96 -10.20 3.34
C GLY A 380 -0.21 -10.14 4.31
N GLN A 381 0.09 -9.86 5.58
CA GLN A 381 -0.92 -9.59 6.59
C GLN A 381 -1.26 -8.10 6.58
N ARG A 382 -2.56 -7.79 6.56
CA ARG A 382 -3.09 -6.44 6.77
C ARG A 382 -3.66 -6.37 8.18
N VAL A 383 -3.24 -5.39 8.96
CA VAL A 383 -3.82 -5.17 10.30
C VAL A 383 -4.66 -3.91 10.22
N GLN A 384 -5.98 -4.09 10.14
CA GLN A 384 -6.92 -2.97 10.16
C GLN A 384 -6.96 -2.35 11.54
N VAL A 385 -6.97 -1.04 11.58
CA VAL A 385 -7.00 -0.28 12.82
C VAL A 385 -8.39 -0.34 13.43
N ILE A 386 -8.46 -0.65 14.71
CA ILE A 386 -9.65 -0.46 15.52
C ILE A 386 -9.38 0.68 16.49
N LYS A 387 -10.24 1.69 16.50
CA LYS A 387 -10.16 2.83 17.43
C LYS A 387 -11.54 3.17 18.00
N LYS A 388 -11.59 4.05 18.97
CA LYS A 388 -12.85 4.60 19.48
C LYS A 388 -13.30 5.73 18.57
N ASP A 389 -14.58 5.75 18.24
CA ASP A 389 -15.24 6.90 17.62
C ASP A 389 -15.50 8.02 18.64
N LYS A 390 -16.13 9.10 18.20
CA LYS A 390 -16.47 10.26 19.07
C LYS A 390 -17.38 9.88 20.23
N ASP A 391 -18.17 8.81 20.07
CA ASP A 391 -19.08 8.30 21.12
C ASP A 391 -18.42 7.24 22.01
N GLY A 392 -17.13 7.01 21.85
CA GLY A 392 -16.36 6.02 22.62
C GLY A 392 -16.58 4.57 22.20
N LYS A 393 -17.31 4.35 21.08
CA LYS A 393 -17.58 3.01 20.53
C LYS A 393 -16.43 2.57 19.62
N GLY A 394 -16.13 1.27 19.63
CA GLY A 394 -15.13 0.69 18.73
C GLY A 394 -15.58 0.73 17.28
N VAL A 395 -14.73 1.25 16.40
CA VAL A 395 -14.93 1.27 14.94
C VAL A 395 -13.70 0.76 14.24
N LEU A 396 -13.94 0.12 13.08
CA LEU A 396 -12.89 -0.30 12.17
C LEU A 396 -12.55 0.87 11.26
N GLU A 397 -11.27 1.25 11.23
CA GLU A 397 -10.77 2.33 10.39
C GLU A 397 -10.02 1.76 9.20
N PHE A 398 -10.36 2.25 8.01
CA PHE A 398 -9.70 1.85 6.77
C PHE A 398 -8.65 2.89 6.36
N GLY A 399 -7.47 2.42 5.96
CA GLY A 399 -6.35 3.28 5.60
C GLY A 399 -5.20 3.21 6.61
N THR A 400 -4.36 4.25 6.60
CA THR A 400 -3.20 4.39 7.49
C THR A 400 -3.46 5.42 8.58
N GLU A 401 -2.98 5.14 9.78
CA GLU A 401 -3.08 6.02 10.95
C GLU A 401 -1.69 6.27 11.53
N VAL A 402 -1.26 7.52 11.60
CA VAL A 402 -0.03 7.92 12.27
C VAL A 402 -0.33 8.22 13.74
N ILE A 403 0.26 7.46 14.63
CA ILE A 403 0.21 7.70 16.07
C ILE A 403 1.54 8.32 16.49
N ALA A 404 1.49 9.51 17.07
CA ALA A 404 2.65 10.20 17.62
C ALA A 404 2.39 10.60 19.06
N ALA A 405 3.40 10.46 19.93
CA ALA A 405 3.32 10.98 21.30
C ALA A 405 3.23 12.51 21.28
N GLY A 406 2.51 13.10 22.23
CA GLY A 406 2.29 14.54 22.30
C GLY A 406 3.57 15.38 22.42
N ASP A 407 4.69 14.78 22.85
CA ASP A 407 6.01 15.43 22.86
C ASP A 407 6.85 15.19 21.60
N GLY A 408 6.30 14.50 20.59
CA GLY A 408 6.96 14.23 19.33
C GLY A 408 8.13 13.24 19.39
N SER A 409 8.39 12.60 20.54
CA SER A 409 9.61 11.78 20.73
C SER A 409 9.49 10.34 20.20
N ILE A 410 8.28 9.86 19.94
CA ILE A 410 8.00 8.56 19.32
C ILE A 410 6.78 8.68 18.43
N ALA A 411 6.85 8.02 17.28
CA ALA A 411 5.70 7.85 16.43
C ALA A 411 5.69 6.44 15.81
N GLY A 412 4.55 6.03 15.30
CA GLY A 412 4.39 4.78 14.60
C GLY A 412 3.23 4.83 13.61
N LEU A 413 3.26 3.92 12.65
CA LEU A 413 2.22 3.79 11.65
C LEU A 413 1.42 2.52 11.90
N LEU A 414 0.10 2.65 11.90
CA LEU A 414 -0.85 1.55 11.91
C LEU A 414 -1.68 1.55 10.62
N GLY A 415 -2.29 0.42 10.29
CA GLY A 415 -3.24 0.30 9.18
C GLY A 415 -2.64 -0.28 7.91
N ALA A 416 -3.36 -0.05 6.81
CA ALA A 416 -3.09 -0.70 5.52
C ALA A 416 -3.20 0.29 4.35
N SER A 417 -3.29 -0.21 3.11
CA SER A 417 -3.38 0.52 1.84
C SER A 417 -4.24 1.83 1.90
N PRO A 418 -3.81 2.89 1.18
CA PRO A 418 -2.76 2.94 0.14
C PRO A 418 -1.32 3.20 0.64
N GLY A 419 -1.03 2.89 1.87
CA GLY A 419 0.14 3.27 2.65
C GLY A 419 1.50 3.31 1.94
N ALA A 420 1.83 2.37 1.06
CA ALA A 420 3.14 2.34 0.40
C ALA A 420 3.28 3.42 -0.68
N SER A 421 2.26 3.60 -1.52
CA SER A 421 2.23 4.64 -2.58
C SER A 421 2.24 6.06 -2.00
N THR A 422 1.63 6.23 -0.82
CA THR A 422 1.53 7.52 -0.13
C THR A 422 2.53 7.63 1.04
N ALA A 423 3.65 6.91 0.95
CA ALA A 423 4.64 6.87 2.03
C ALA A 423 5.29 8.22 2.29
N VAL A 424 5.58 8.98 1.25
CA VAL A 424 6.26 10.28 1.36
C VAL A 424 5.40 11.31 2.07
N PRO A 425 4.17 11.62 1.63
CA PRO A 425 3.32 12.58 2.34
C PRO A 425 3.01 12.15 3.78
N ALA A 426 2.82 10.85 4.03
CA ALA A 426 2.63 10.36 5.39
C ALA A 426 3.85 10.59 6.30
N MET A 427 5.07 10.49 5.76
CA MET A 427 6.28 10.77 6.53
C MET A 427 6.55 12.26 6.68
N ILE A 428 6.15 13.09 5.73
CA ILE A 428 6.19 14.56 5.84
C ILE A 428 5.25 15.04 6.96
N ASP A 429 4.00 14.55 6.98
CA ASP A 429 3.04 14.83 8.04
C ASP A 429 3.57 14.39 9.43
N LEU A 430 4.24 13.23 9.50
CA LEU A 430 4.90 12.77 10.72
C LEU A 430 6.03 13.71 11.14
N LEU A 431 6.87 14.17 10.21
CA LEU A 431 7.95 15.11 10.50
C LEU A 431 7.42 16.45 11.03
N GLU A 432 6.33 16.97 10.45
CA GLU A 432 5.68 18.19 10.94
C GLU A 432 5.16 18.02 12.37
N ARG A 433 4.48 16.91 12.66
CA ARG A 433 3.96 16.61 14.01
C ARG A 433 5.05 16.39 15.05
N CYS A 434 6.12 15.67 14.70
CA CYS A 434 7.15 15.29 15.67
C CYS A 434 8.24 16.35 15.83
N PHE A 435 8.46 17.20 14.84
CA PHE A 435 9.54 18.20 14.81
C PHE A 435 9.06 19.59 14.37
N PRO A 436 7.97 20.17 14.93
CA PRO A 436 7.36 21.38 14.40
C PRO A 436 8.33 22.56 14.26
N ALA A 437 9.23 22.77 15.23
CA ALA A 437 10.22 23.85 15.19
C ALA A 437 11.30 23.64 14.12
N ARG A 438 11.61 22.38 13.78
CA ARG A 438 12.56 22.05 12.71
C ARG A 438 11.88 22.04 11.35
N PHE A 439 10.64 21.59 11.28
CA PHE A 439 9.87 21.49 10.05
C PHE A 439 9.78 22.84 9.33
N THR A 440 9.59 23.92 10.07
CA THR A 440 9.64 25.28 9.51
C THR A 440 10.97 25.58 8.80
N LYS A 441 12.08 25.07 9.33
CA LYS A 441 13.42 25.26 8.75
C LYS A 441 13.65 24.30 7.56
N TRP A 442 13.00 23.15 7.56
CA TRP A 442 13.13 22.14 6.50
C TRP A 442 12.27 22.43 5.26
N ARG A 443 11.25 23.30 5.39
CA ARG A 443 10.32 23.61 4.29
C ARG A 443 11.01 23.98 2.96
N PRO A 444 12.05 24.84 2.91
CA PRO A 444 12.71 25.16 1.64
C PRO A 444 13.35 23.93 0.99
N GLU A 445 14.00 23.07 1.77
CA GLU A 445 14.62 21.85 1.27
C GLU A 445 13.57 20.82 0.83
N LEU A 446 12.48 20.70 1.60
CA LEU A 446 11.35 19.86 1.22
C LEU A 446 10.72 20.33 -0.10
N ALA A 447 10.58 21.63 -0.32
CA ALA A 447 10.06 22.19 -1.58
C ALA A 447 11.01 21.96 -2.77
N THR A 448 12.32 21.87 -2.52
CA THR A 448 13.30 21.49 -3.56
C THR A 448 13.15 20.01 -3.95
N MET A 449 12.88 19.13 -2.97
CA MET A 449 12.69 17.71 -3.21
C MET A 449 11.31 17.39 -3.80
N ILE A 450 10.32 18.19 -3.48
CA ILE A 450 8.91 17.98 -3.78
C ILE A 450 8.31 19.34 -4.16
N PRO A 451 8.46 19.77 -5.42
CA PRO A 451 8.02 21.09 -5.87
C PRO A 451 6.53 21.40 -5.63
N SER A 452 5.68 20.37 -5.70
CA SER A 452 4.24 20.51 -5.43
C SER A 452 3.87 20.66 -3.95
N LEU A 453 4.81 20.51 -3.04
CA LEU A 453 4.51 20.51 -1.61
C LEU A 453 3.95 21.86 -1.13
N GLY A 454 2.67 21.86 -0.74
CA GLY A 454 1.97 23.07 -0.26
C GLY A 454 1.44 23.96 -1.37
N GLN A 455 1.46 23.52 -2.60
CA GLN A 455 0.79 24.16 -3.75
C GLN A 455 -0.50 23.37 -4.08
N ALA A 456 -1.49 24.07 -4.59
CA ALA A 456 -2.70 23.50 -5.19
C ALA A 456 -3.09 24.39 -6.38
N PRO A 457 -3.66 23.82 -7.41
CA PRO A 457 -3.61 22.45 -7.93
C PRO A 457 -2.42 22.23 -8.88
N TRP A 458 -2.13 20.99 -9.23
CA TRP A 458 -1.13 20.58 -10.20
C TRP A 458 -1.40 21.19 -11.59
N GLU A 459 -0.43 21.86 -12.16
CA GLU A 459 -0.45 22.22 -13.58
C GLU A 459 0.09 21.05 -14.40
N ALA A 460 -0.47 20.82 -15.58
CA ALA A 460 -0.14 19.64 -16.41
C ALA A 460 1.35 19.57 -16.78
N GLU A 461 2.02 20.72 -16.90
CA GLU A 461 3.46 20.81 -17.23
C GLU A 461 4.36 20.21 -16.14
N GLU A 462 3.93 20.21 -14.86
CA GLU A 462 4.71 19.66 -13.75
C GLU A 462 4.67 18.12 -13.72
N LEU A 463 3.66 17.48 -14.35
CA LEU A 463 3.52 16.03 -14.41
C LEU A 463 4.44 15.40 -15.47
N GLU A 464 4.78 16.10 -16.55
CA GLU A 464 5.59 15.55 -17.65
C GLU A 464 7.00 15.12 -17.20
N GLY A 465 7.63 15.85 -16.27
CA GLY A 465 8.96 15.53 -15.73
C GLY A 465 9.02 14.19 -14.97
N LEU A 466 7.89 13.72 -14.45
CA LEU A 466 7.81 12.50 -13.66
C LEU A 466 7.78 11.23 -14.50
N ASP A 467 7.56 11.32 -15.81
CA ASP A 467 7.64 10.18 -16.73
C ASP A 467 9.06 9.61 -16.84
N GLN A 468 10.08 10.41 -16.48
CA GLN A 468 11.47 9.95 -16.42
C GLN A 468 11.70 8.82 -15.39
N LEU A 469 10.86 8.71 -14.35
CA LEU A 469 10.92 7.60 -13.39
C LEU A 469 10.59 6.25 -14.03
N THR A 470 9.66 6.25 -14.98
CA THR A 470 9.20 5.03 -15.64
C THR A 470 10.01 4.70 -16.88
N GLY A 471 10.91 5.61 -17.31
CA GLY A 471 11.70 5.51 -18.53
C GLY A 471 10.84 5.58 -19.80
N ASP A 472 11.41 6.02 -20.91
CA ASP A 472 10.87 5.82 -22.27
C ASP A 472 10.95 4.33 -22.70
N ALA A 473 10.64 3.43 -21.78
CA ALA A 473 10.46 2.05 -22.14
C ALA A 473 9.14 1.95 -22.91
N ASP A 474 9.18 2.28 -24.19
CA ASP A 474 8.29 1.67 -25.14
C ASP A 474 8.23 0.18 -24.76
N LEU A 475 7.05 -0.27 -24.34
CA LEU A 475 6.77 -1.69 -24.17
C LEU A 475 6.74 -2.36 -25.55
N ASP A 476 7.84 -2.26 -26.28
CA ASP A 476 8.07 -3.07 -27.45
C ASP A 476 8.52 -4.46 -26.96
N VAL A 477 7.51 -5.25 -26.63
CA VAL A 477 7.66 -6.66 -26.20
C VAL A 477 8.27 -7.52 -27.32
N SER A 478 8.47 -6.97 -28.52
CA SER A 478 9.02 -7.70 -29.67
C SER A 478 10.53 -7.99 -29.57
N THR A 479 11.25 -7.36 -28.60
CA THR A 479 12.72 -7.47 -28.54
C THR A 479 13.27 -8.20 -27.29
N ARG A 480 12.43 -8.76 -26.44
CA ARG A 480 12.88 -9.56 -25.28
C ARG A 480 12.36 -11.01 -25.37
N ALA A 481 12.73 -11.70 -26.44
CA ALA A 481 12.62 -13.16 -26.55
C ALA A 481 13.91 -13.82 -26.08
#